data_9fb26952b09cf3a36dba37e68690183c
#
_entry.id   9fb26952b09cf3a36dba37e68690183c
#
_cell.length_a   1.000
_cell.length_b   1.000
_cell.length_c   1.000
_cell.angle_alpha   90.00
_cell.angle_beta   90.00
_cell.angle_gamma   90.00
#
_symmetry.space_group_name_H-M   'P 1'
#
loop_
_entity.id
_entity.type
_entity.pdbx_description
1 polymer ?
#
loop_
_entity_poly.entity_id
_entity_poly.type
_entity_poly.pdbx_seq_one_letter_code
_entity_poly.pdbx_strand_id
1 'polypeptide(L)'
;MAKNIFLALACALTLPLIGCVTTNNTQIANTEPFVIDSETYQATGKSERIKSIVLHYTVSDNARSIKTLTTGNVSAHYLILDNNDNKIYNLVPESERAWHAGNGGFAGRTILNDTSIGIEIVNAGIKPEYRDALKNGALDYHPYEHYVEFDELQIKKVAQLVQDLAKRYSISAKNIIGHADMAPSRKIDPGAKFPWQRLYKEYGIGAWYNEFDKQFFMNQDAFAAATIPEIKQAFRDYGYQINDTDVWDKASRNVVYAFQLHFRPQQPTGELDLETYAILKALNKKYAGRDDFY
;
A
#
# COMPACT_ATOMS: atom_id res chain seq x y z
N MET A 1 -18.72 -51.86 82.88
CA MET A 1 -19.13 -51.11 84.09
C MET A 1 -19.95 -49.92 83.64
N ALA A 2 -21.12 -49.87 84.20
CA ALA A 2 -22.21 -48.93 83.96
C ALA A 2 -21.80 -47.46 84.19
N LYS A 3 -22.49 -46.55 83.53
CA LYS A 3 -23.50 -45.66 84.16
C LYS A 3 -24.18 -44.78 83.10
N ASN A 4 -25.51 -44.99 83.07
CA ASN A 4 -26.49 -44.08 82.57
C ASN A 4 -26.51 -42.76 83.32
N ILE A 5 -26.83 -41.64 82.67
CA ILE A 5 -27.59 -40.55 83.28
C ILE A 5 -28.42 -39.86 82.17
N PHE A 6 -29.72 -39.82 82.48
CA PHE A 6 -30.80 -39.06 81.82
C PHE A 6 -30.64 -37.54 82.01
N LEU A 7 -31.15 -36.73 81.13
CA LEU A 7 -32.06 -35.59 81.40
C LEU A 7 -32.18 -34.74 80.15
N ALA A 8 -33.26 -34.55 79.68
CA ALA A 8 -34.43 -33.74 79.83
C ALA A 8 -34.73 -32.90 78.59
N LEU A 9 -35.88 -33.11 78.11
CA LEU A 9 -36.59 -32.48 77.02
C LEU A 9 -36.88 -31.04 77.26
N ALA A 10 -36.55 -30.11 76.39
CA ALA A 10 -37.13 -28.79 76.35
C ALA A 10 -37.57 -28.47 74.91
N CYS A 11 -38.89 -28.58 74.69
CA CYS A 11 -39.57 -28.07 73.51
C CYS A 11 -39.55 -26.55 73.48
N ALA A 12 -38.89 -25.96 72.47
CA ALA A 12 -39.09 -24.57 72.11
C ALA A 12 -39.77 -24.57 70.71
N LEU A 13 -41.07 -24.19 70.73
CA LEU A 13 -41.77 -23.87 69.46
C LEU A 13 -41.20 -22.58 68.90
N THR A 14 -40.57 -22.69 67.74
CA THR A 14 -40.28 -21.53 66.90
C THR A 14 -41.20 -21.56 65.67
N LEU A 15 -42.07 -20.61 65.56
CA LEU A 15 -42.91 -20.30 64.40
C LEU A 15 -41.99 -19.92 63.22
N PRO A 16 -42.17 -20.51 62.06
CA PRO A 16 -41.47 -20.04 60.84
C PRO A 16 -42.18 -18.78 60.34
N LEU A 17 -41.45 -17.67 60.32
CA LEU A 17 -41.80 -16.50 59.53
C LEU A 17 -41.63 -16.89 58.05
N ILE A 18 -42.76 -17.12 57.38
CA ILE A 18 -42.77 -17.27 55.89
C ILE A 18 -42.61 -15.84 55.34
N GLY A 19 -41.38 -15.46 55.11
CA GLY A 19 -41.08 -14.30 54.26
C GLY A 19 -41.40 -14.67 52.81
N CYS A 20 -42.43 -14.02 52.23
CA CYS A 20 -42.63 -14.02 50.78
C CYS A 20 -41.44 -13.36 50.14
N VAL A 21 -40.49 -14.15 49.68
CA VAL A 21 -39.48 -13.69 48.69
C VAL A 21 -40.22 -13.64 47.36
N THR A 22 -40.67 -12.47 46.96
CA THR A 22 -41.04 -12.20 45.58
C THR A 22 -39.76 -12.24 44.74
N THR A 23 -39.43 -13.38 44.22
CA THR A 23 -38.46 -13.47 43.13
C THR A 23 -39.08 -12.77 41.92
N ASN A 24 -38.67 -11.55 41.68
CA ASN A 24 -38.83 -10.96 40.35
C ASN A 24 -38.06 -11.82 39.37
N ASN A 25 -38.71 -12.84 38.87
CA ASN A 25 -38.28 -13.60 37.73
C ASN A 25 -38.44 -12.67 36.51
N THR A 26 -37.48 -11.81 36.30
CA THR A 26 -37.29 -11.18 34.98
C THR A 26 -36.94 -12.34 34.08
N GLN A 27 -37.94 -12.96 33.49
CA GLN A 27 -37.74 -13.86 32.37
C GLN A 27 -37.00 -13.03 31.31
N ILE A 28 -35.69 -13.27 31.17
CA ILE A 28 -34.98 -12.88 29.97
C ILE A 28 -35.65 -13.68 28.87
N ALA A 29 -36.53 -13.00 28.14
CA ALA A 29 -37.26 -13.57 27.04
C ALA A 29 -36.26 -14.21 26.06
N ASN A 30 -36.55 -15.46 25.82
CA ASN A 30 -36.21 -16.26 24.67
C ASN A 30 -35.09 -15.69 23.79
N THR A 31 -33.85 -16.11 24.03
CA THR A 31 -32.72 -15.71 23.24
C THR A 31 -32.55 -16.66 22.07
N GLU A 32 -33.49 -16.64 21.12
CA GLU A 32 -33.14 -17.04 19.77
C GLU A 32 -31.98 -16.13 19.32
N PRO A 33 -30.92 -16.70 18.73
CA PRO A 33 -29.79 -15.88 18.28
C PRO A 33 -30.28 -14.87 17.25
N PHE A 34 -29.83 -13.60 17.41
CA PHE A 34 -30.14 -12.58 16.43
C PHE A 34 -29.61 -12.99 15.06
N VAL A 35 -30.43 -12.83 14.02
CA VAL A 35 -30.08 -13.11 12.63
C VAL A 35 -29.59 -11.83 11.98
N ILE A 36 -28.42 -11.89 11.33
CA ILE A 36 -27.93 -10.80 10.50
C ILE A 36 -28.58 -10.91 9.13
N ASP A 37 -29.52 -10.02 8.84
CA ASP A 37 -30.14 -9.92 7.51
C ASP A 37 -29.29 -8.99 6.64
N SER A 38 -28.60 -9.57 5.67
CA SER A 38 -27.77 -8.88 4.69
C SER A 38 -28.41 -8.77 3.29
N GLU A 39 -29.70 -9.09 3.16
CA GLU A 39 -30.39 -9.18 1.86
C GLU A 39 -31.54 -8.18 1.72
N THR A 40 -32.35 -8.00 2.78
CA THR A 40 -33.58 -7.20 2.69
C THR A 40 -33.32 -5.73 2.38
N TYR A 41 -32.28 -5.13 2.97
CA TYR A 41 -31.93 -3.73 2.75
C TYR A 41 -30.45 -3.59 2.38
N GLN A 42 -30.18 -3.00 1.22
CA GLN A 42 -28.83 -2.75 0.72
C GLN A 42 -28.60 -1.27 0.48
N ALA A 43 -27.49 -0.73 0.97
CA ALA A 43 -27.06 0.63 0.63
C ALA A 43 -26.52 0.68 -0.80
N THR A 44 -26.91 1.70 -1.57
CA THR A 44 -26.35 1.99 -2.89
C THR A 44 -25.00 2.72 -2.79
N GLY A 45 -24.80 3.55 -1.76
CA GLY A 45 -23.55 4.28 -1.49
C GLY A 45 -22.49 3.38 -0.87
N LYS A 46 -21.77 2.62 -1.69
CA LYS A 46 -20.66 1.74 -1.27
C LYS A 46 -19.52 1.78 -2.28
N SER A 47 -18.31 1.49 -1.84
CA SER A 47 -17.13 1.34 -2.70
C SER A 47 -16.20 0.28 -2.15
N GLU A 48 -15.32 -0.24 -3.01
CA GLU A 48 -14.25 -1.12 -2.57
C GLU A 48 -13.36 -0.44 -1.53
N ARG A 49 -12.90 -1.19 -0.51
CA ARG A 49 -11.97 -0.68 0.49
C ARG A 49 -10.55 -0.59 -0.08
N ILE A 50 -10.16 -1.55 -0.90
CA ILE A 50 -8.87 -1.56 -1.58
C ILE A 50 -8.92 -0.56 -2.73
N LYS A 51 -7.97 0.38 -2.75
CA LYS A 51 -7.89 1.50 -3.70
C LYS A 51 -6.61 1.54 -4.49
N SER A 52 -5.56 0.84 -4.05
CA SER A 52 -4.26 0.86 -4.71
C SER A 52 -3.53 -0.47 -4.63
N ILE A 53 -2.60 -0.66 -5.55
CA ILE A 53 -1.59 -1.73 -5.52
C ILE A 53 -0.24 -1.05 -5.36
N VAL A 54 0.55 -1.54 -4.40
CA VAL A 54 1.92 -1.06 -4.16
C VAL A 54 2.90 -2.16 -4.50
N LEU A 55 3.80 -1.87 -5.44
CA LEU A 55 4.83 -2.80 -5.90
C LEU A 55 6.15 -2.52 -5.19
N HIS A 56 6.79 -3.59 -4.73
CA HIS A 56 8.03 -3.57 -3.96
C HIS A 56 9.07 -4.50 -4.53
N TYR A 57 10.32 -4.31 -4.13
CA TYR A 57 11.34 -5.36 -4.19
C TYR A 57 11.90 -5.65 -2.79
N THR A 58 12.32 -6.90 -2.56
CA THR A 58 12.68 -7.39 -1.22
C THR A 58 14.08 -7.00 -0.73
N VAL A 59 14.98 -6.53 -1.60
CA VAL A 59 16.42 -6.30 -1.31
C VAL A 59 17.12 -7.57 -0.80
N SER A 60 16.64 -8.76 -1.14
CA SER A 60 17.19 -10.02 -0.64
C SER A 60 16.91 -11.21 -1.58
N ASP A 61 17.45 -12.38 -1.24
CA ASP A 61 17.17 -13.64 -1.90
C ASP A 61 15.83 -14.27 -1.47
N ASN A 62 15.45 -15.38 -2.10
CA ASN A 62 14.20 -16.08 -1.83
C ASN A 62 14.06 -16.52 -0.37
N ALA A 63 15.10 -17.17 0.19
CA ALA A 63 15.02 -17.73 1.54
C ALA A 63 14.85 -16.64 2.61
N ARG A 64 15.61 -15.56 2.48
CA ARG A 64 15.53 -14.42 3.38
C ARG A 64 14.22 -13.64 3.22
N SER A 65 13.76 -13.48 1.99
CA SER A 65 12.46 -12.81 1.69
C SER A 65 11.30 -13.58 2.32
N ILE A 66 11.24 -14.90 2.12
CA ILE A 66 10.22 -15.75 2.75
C ILE A 66 10.27 -15.58 4.27
N LYS A 67 11.45 -15.76 4.89
CA LYS A 67 11.60 -15.63 6.35
C LYS A 67 11.14 -14.27 6.85
N THR A 68 11.58 -13.18 6.21
CA THR A 68 11.27 -11.82 6.65
C THR A 68 9.76 -11.52 6.58
N LEU A 69 9.10 -11.95 5.49
CA LEU A 69 7.68 -11.65 5.24
C LEU A 69 6.70 -12.60 5.95
N THR A 70 7.17 -13.76 6.44
CA THR A 70 6.31 -14.73 7.14
C THR A 70 6.54 -14.78 8.66
N THR A 71 7.71 -14.35 9.14
CA THR A 71 8.04 -14.41 10.57
C THR A 71 8.56 -13.09 11.14
N GLY A 72 8.68 -12.05 10.31
CA GLY A 72 9.15 -10.72 10.71
C GLY A 72 8.03 -9.77 11.13
N ASN A 73 8.40 -8.50 11.34
CA ASN A 73 7.47 -7.41 11.68
C ASN A 73 6.89 -6.69 10.45
N VAL A 74 7.22 -7.16 9.25
CA VAL A 74 6.70 -6.67 7.97
C VAL A 74 6.07 -7.83 7.22
N SER A 75 5.09 -7.55 6.39
CA SER A 75 4.41 -8.55 5.57
C SER A 75 3.93 -7.94 4.27
N ALA A 76 3.56 -8.76 3.31
CA ALA A 76 2.89 -8.35 2.08
C ALA A 76 1.74 -9.31 1.78
N HIS A 77 0.80 -8.89 0.96
CA HIS A 77 -0.28 -9.78 0.54
C HIS A 77 0.25 -10.87 -0.38
N TYR A 78 1.17 -10.50 -1.27
CA TYR A 78 1.74 -11.41 -2.25
C TYR A 78 3.26 -11.34 -2.30
N LEU A 79 3.86 -12.50 -2.56
CA LEU A 79 5.30 -12.65 -2.80
C LEU A 79 5.53 -13.38 -4.13
N ILE A 80 6.38 -12.81 -4.97
CA ILE A 80 6.85 -13.38 -6.23
C ILE A 80 8.34 -13.69 -6.08
N LEU A 81 8.68 -14.99 -6.11
CA LEU A 81 10.06 -15.45 -5.97
C LEU A 81 10.86 -15.29 -7.27
N ASP A 82 12.17 -15.21 -7.11
CA ASP A 82 13.15 -15.31 -8.19
C ASP A 82 13.46 -16.80 -8.43
N ASN A 83 12.58 -17.46 -9.17
CA ASN A 83 12.68 -18.87 -9.52
C ASN A 83 11.79 -19.19 -10.74
N ASN A 84 11.92 -20.41 -11.27
CA ASN A 84 11.21 -20.86 -12.45
C ASN A 84 9.89 -21.62 -12.16
N ASP A 85 9.33 -21.48 -10.93
CA ASP A 85 8.02 -22.07 -10.64
C ASP A 85 6.87 -21.20 -11.22
N ASN A 86 5.66 -21.77 -11.26
CA ASN A 86 4.45 -21.06 -11.71
C ASN A 86 3.63 -20.47 -10.54
N LYS A 87 4.25 -20.26 -9.36
CA LYS A 87 3.54 -19.87 -8.17
C LYS A 87 3.64 -18.38 -7.90
N ILE A 88 2.54 -17.80 -7.45
CA ILE A 88 2.45 -16.51 -6.76
C ILE A 88 2.00 -16.85 -5.35
N TYR A 89 2.76 -16.46 -4.34
CA TYR A 89 2.49 -16.82 -2.96
C TYR A 89 1.61 -15.76 -2.31
N ASN A 90 0.40 -16.13 -1.88
CA ASN A 90 -0.43 -15.26 -1.04
C ASN A 90 -0.03 -15.50 0.42
N LEU A 91 0.54 -14.48 1.06
CA LEU A 91 1.04 -14.55 2.44
C LEU A 91 0.04 -14.01 3.45
N VAL A 92 -0.70 -12.95 3.05
CA VAL A 92 -1.75 -12.33 3.87
C VAL A 92 -3.02 -12.30 3.03
N PRO A 93 -4.18 -12.78 3.54
CA PRO A 93 -5.45 -12.67 2.85
C PRO A 93 -5.77 -11.21 2.48
N GLU A 94 -6.34 -10.98 1.30
CA GLU A 94 -6.67 -9.63 0.82
C GLU A 94 -7.70 -8.89 1.70
N SER A 95 -8.48 -9.62 2.48
CA SER A 95 -9.41 -9.07 3.47
C SER A 95 -8.72 -8.52 4.72
N GLU A 96 -7.47 -8.90 4.95
CA GLU A 96 -6.66 -8.50 6.09
C GLU A 96 -5.67 -7.39 5.71
N ARG A 97 -5.03 -6.81 6.70
CA ARG A 97 -4.04 -5.76 6.55
C ARG A 97 -2.64 -6.35 6.54
N ALA A 98 -1.88 -6.18 5.47
CA ALA A 98 -0.45 -6.44 5.44
C ALA A 98 0.37 -5.19 5.82
N TRP A 99 1.56 -5.41 6.37
CA TRP A 99 2.46 -4.35 6.85
C TRP A 99 3.59 -4.09 5.84
N HIS A 100 3.27 -3.51 4.67
CA HIS A 100 4.21 -3.33 3.57
C HIS A 100 4.54 -1.86 3.26
N ALA A 101 3.58 -0.93 3.45
CA ALA A 101 3.73 0.44 2.99
C ALA A 101 4.48 1.35 3.98
N GLY A 102 4.28 1.16 5.30
CA GLY A 102 4.81 2.05 6.33
C GLY A 102 4.24 3.47 6.20
N ASN A 103 5.02 4.47 6.63
CA ASN A 103 4.64 5.87 6.53
C ASN A 103 4.84 6.40 5.10
N GLY A 104 3.87 7.16 4.64
CA GLY A 104 3.85 7.79 3.32
C GLY A 104 2.43 8.02 2.84
N GLY A 105 2.27 8.45 1.60
CA GLY A 105 0.95 8.67 1.04
C GLY A 105 0.95 8.93 -0.46
N PHE A 106 -0.21 8.69 -1.07
CA PHE A 106 -0.43 8.95 -2.49
C PHE A 106 -1.92 9.20 -2.74
N ALA A 107 -2.25 10.07 -3.70
CA ALA A 107 -3.62 10.39 -4.09
C ALA A 107 -4.52 10.74 -2.89
N GLY A 108 -4.03 11.59 -1.98
CA GLY A 108 -4.76 12.05 -0.80
C GLY A 108 -4.89 11.04 0.36
N ARG A 109 -4.30 9.82 0.23
CA ARG A 109 -4.32 8.78 1.28
C ARG A 109 -2.97 8.69 1.97
N THR A 110 -2.96 8.56 3.29
CA THR A 110 -1.74 8.53 4.12
C THR A 110 -1.45 7.17 4.77
N ILE A 111 -2.45 6.32 4.97
CA ILE A 111 -2.31 5.00 5.62
C ILE A 111 -2.59 3.91 4.57
N LEU A 112 -1.64 3.73 3.64
CA LEU A 112 -1.86 2.85 2.50
C LEU A 112 -2.01 1.38 2.89
N ASN A 113 -1.43 0.92 4.00
CA ASN A 113 -1.65 -0.46 4.47
C ASN A 113 -3.14 -0.81 4.63
N ASP A 114 -4.01 0.18 4.93
CA ASP A 114 -5.44 -0.07 5.14
C ASP A 114 -6.24 -0.18 3.84
N THR A 115 -5.69 0.33 2.75
CA THR A 115 -6.42 0.52 1.48
C THR A 115 -5.66 0.04 0.26
N SER A 116 -4.58 -0.73 0.45
CA SER A 116 -3.80 -1.25 -0.68
C SER A 116 -3.47 -2.74 -0.55
N ILE A 117 -3.16 -3.34 -1.68
CA ILE A 117 -2.53 -4.65 -1.78
C ILE A 117 -1.04 -4.45 -2.03
N GLY A 118 -0.18 -4.98 -1.15
CA GLY A 118 1.26 -4.97 -1.33
C GLY A 118 1.75 -6.24 -2.01
N ILE A 119 2.58 -6.08 -3.04
CA ILE A 119 3.21 -7.18 -3.79
C ILE A 119 4.72 -7.03 -3.69
N GLU A 120 5.36 -7.98 -3.05
CA GLU A 120 6.81 -8.08 -2.94
C GLU A 120 7.38 -8.98 -4.03
N ILE A 121 8.42 -8.50 -4.72
CA ILE A 121 9.10 -9.21 -5.80
C ILE A 121 10.54 -9.42 -5.37
N VAL A 122 10.99 -10.67 -5.34
CA VAL A 122 12.37 -10.96 -4.94
C VAL A 122 13.34 -10.40 -5.96
N ASN A 123 14.10 -9.43 -5.54
CA ASN A 123 15.13 -8.76 -6.33
C ASN A 123 16.11 -8.06 -5.39
N ALA A 124 17.37 -8.01 -5.73
CA ALA A 124 18.42 -7.39 -4.91
C ALA A 124 18.33 -5.84 -4.88
N GLY A 125 17.53 -5.24 -5.75
CA GLY A 125 17.35 -3.80 -5.88
C GLY A 125 18.55 -3.10 -6.48
N ILE A 126 19.57 -2.83 -5.66
CA ILE A 126 20.84 -2.25 -6.09
C ILE A 126 21.90 -3.35 -6.21
N LYS A 127 22.65 -3.32 -7.29
CA LYS A 127 23.79 -4.25 -7.51
C LYS A 127 24.78 -4.15 -6.37
N PRO A 128 25.39 -5.27 -5.92
CA PRO A 128 26.25 -5.30 -4.74
C PRO A 128 27.36 -4.25 -4.75
N GLU A 129 28.00 -4.06 -5.89
CA GLU A 129 29.11 -3.10 -6.07
C GLU A 129 28.71 -1.63 -5.91
N TYR A 130 27.41 -1.29 -5.99
CA TYR A 130 26.91 0.08 -5.85
C TYR A 130 26.13 0.35 -4.56
N ARG A 131 25.97 -0.63 -3.68
CA ARG A 131 25.16 -0.45 -2.44
C ARG A 131 25.65 0.68 -1.56
N ASP A 132 26.94 0.96 -1.57
CA ASP A 132 27.56 1.99 -0.77
C ASP A 132 27.84 3.29 -1.53
N ALA A 133 27.43 3.37 -2.81
CA ALA A 133 27.75 4.51 -3.69
C ALA A 133 27.23 5.85 -3.18
N LEU A 134 26.16 5.87 -2.38
CA LEU A 134 25.62 7.10 -1.81
C LEU A 134 26.25 7.49 -0.48
N LYS A 135 26.96 6.57 0.20
CA LYS A 135 27.47 6.81 1.57
C LYS A 135 28.59 7.84 1.63
N ASN A 136 29.39 7.92 0.59
CA ASN A 136 30.50 8.86 0.49
C ASN A 136 30.15 10.23 -0.10
N GLY A 137 28.86 10.46 -0.42
CA GLY A 137 28.36 11.72 -0.95
C GLY A 137 28.74 12.02 -2.41
N ALA A 138 29.33 11.04 -3.12
CA ALA A 138 29.67 11.20 -4.54
C ALA A 138 28.42 11.26 -5.43
N LEU A 139 27.30 10.68 -4.98
CA LEU A 139 26.02 10.70 -5.65
C LEU A 139 24.92 11.00 -4.64
N ASP A 140 23.91 11.75 -5.05
CA ASP A 140 22.67 11.96 -4.27
C ASP A 140 21.66 10.84 -4.48
N TYR A 141 21.68 10.21 -5.67
CA TYR A 141 20.75 9.20 -6.12
C TYR A 141 21.43 8.11 -6.94
N HIS A 142 20.87 6.91 -6.93
CA HIS A 142 21.34 5.81 -7.78
C HIS A 142 20.89 6.03 -9.23
N PRO A 143 21.81 6.06 -10.22
CA PRO A 143 21.45 6.06 -11.64
C PRO A 143 20.90 4.70 -12.07
N TYR A 144 20.31 4.65 -13.26
CA TYR A 144 19.67 3.47 -13.84
C TYR A 144 20.54 2.20 -13.81
N GLU A 145 21.84 2.32 -14.10
CA GLU A 145 22.79 1.21 -14.19
C GLU A 145 23.05 0.50 -12.87
N HIS A 146 22.77 1.17 -11.73
CA HIS A 146 22.95 0.59 -10.40
C HIS A 146 21.88 -0.42 -10.03
N TYR A 147 20.73 -0.39 -10.70
CA TYR A 147 19.61 -1.28 -10.41
C TYR A 147 19.77 -2.66 -11.02
N VAL A 148 19.18 -3.67 -10.38
CA VAL A 148 19.12 -5.05 -10.84
C VAL A 148 17.89 -5.23 -11.73
N GLU A 149 18.04 -5.95 -12.85
CA GLU A 149 16.93 -6.34 -13.71
C GLU A 149 15.99 -7.32 -13.00
N PHE A 150 14.74 -7.35 -13.41
CA PHE A 150 13.78 -8.38 -12.99
C PHE A 150 13.77 -9.51 -14.01
N ASP A 151 13.54 -10.74 -13.53
CA ASP A 151 13.36 -11.88 -14.41
C ASP A 151 12.05 -11.76 -15.21
N GLU A 152 12.07 -12.26 -16.44
CA GLU A 152 10.91 -12.19 -17.34
C GLU A 152 9.69 -12.93 -16.79
N LEU A 153 9.88 -14.05 -16.10
CA LEU A 153 8.79 -14.80 -15.49
C LEU A 153 8.20 -14.03 -14.29
N GLN A 154 9.04 -13.34 -13.53
CA GLN A 154 8.55 -12.45 -12.45
C GLN A 154 7.63 -11.36 -13.02
N ILE A 155 8.03 -10.71 -14.11
CA ILE A 155 7.20 -9.65 -14.74
C ILE A 155 5.88 -10.20 -15.27
N LYS A 156 5.87 -11.40 -15.87
CA LYS A 156 4.62 -12.06 -16.29
C LYS A 156 3.70 -12.38 -15.11
N LYS A 157 4.25 -12.86 -14.00
CA LYS A 157 3.49 -13.10 -12.76
C LYS A 157 2.90 -11.80 -12.20
N VAL A 158 3.70 -10.72 -12.15
CA VAL A 158 3.23 -9.37 -11.77
C VAL A 158 2.07 -8.94 -12.66
N ALA A 159 2.24 -9.05 -13.98
CA ALA A 159 1.23 -8.62 -14.93
C ALA A 159 -0.11 -9.36 -14.72
N GLN A 160 -0.07 -10.68 -14.61
CA GLN A 160 -1.26 -11.49 -14.36
C GLN A 160 -1.96 -11.11 -13.03
N LEU A 161 -1.18 -11.01 -11.94
CA LEU A 161 -1.71 -10.70 -10.62
C LEU A 161 -2.32 -9.30 -10.57
N VAL A 162 -1.60 -8.29 -11.09
CA VAL A 162 -2.05 -6.89 -11.05
C VAL A 162 -3.29 -6.69 -11.93
N GLN A 163 -3.40 -7.35 -13.10
CA GLN A 163 -4.62 -7.31 -13.92
C GLN A 163 -5.84 -7.86 -13.17
N ASP A 164 -5.67 -9.01 -12.51
CA ASP A 164 -6.74 -9.62 -11.72
C ASP A 164 -7.19 -8.72 -10.56
N LEU A 165 -6.23 -8.23 -9.76
CA LEU A 165 -6.50 -7.34 -8.64
C LEU A 165 -7.16 -6.02 -9.09
N ALA A 166 -6.63 -5.38 -10.13
CA ALA A 166 -7.16 -4.12 -10.64
C ALA A 166 -8.60 -4.28 -11.11
N LYS A 167 -8.92 -5.39 -11.76
CA LYS A 167 -10.29 -5.70 -12.20
C LYS A 167 -11.22 -5.97 -11.03
N ARG A 168 -10.82 -6.82 -10.07
CA ARG A 168 -11.67 -7.21 -8.92
C ARG A 168 -11.99 -6.04 -8.00
N TYR A 169 -11.05 -5.14 -7.78
CA TYR A 169 -11.18 -3.99 -6.88
C TYR A 169 -11.43 -2.67 -7.60
N SER A 170 -11.61 -2.68 -8.93
CA SER A 170 -11.81 -1.47 -9.74
C SER A 170 -10.72 -0.41 -9.50
N ILE A 171 -9.44 -0.85 -9.42
CA ILE A 171 -8.30 0.01 -9.15
C ILE A 171 -7.93 0.77 -10.41
N SER A 172 -7.90 2.10 -10.33
CA SER A 172 -7.50 2.94 -11.46
C SER A 172 -6.01 2.78 -11.79
N ALA A 173 -5.65 3.01 -13.05
CA ALA A 173 -4.28 2.88 -13.54
C ALA A 173 -3.27 3.72 -12.72
N LYS A 174 -3.67 4.92 -12.30
CA LYS A 174 -2.86 5.84 -11.50
C LYS A 174 -2.55 5.30 -10.09
N ASN A 175 -3.42 4.43 -9.57
CA ASN A 175 -3.28 3.86 -8.23
C ASN A 175 -2.51 2.52 -8.20
N ILE A 176 -1.88 2.13 -9.31
CA ILE A 176 -0.89 1.05 -9.38
C ILE A 176 0.48 1.71 -9.34
N ILE A 177 1.11 1.68 -8.17
CA ILE A 177 2.28 2.52 -7.84
C ILE A 177 3.43 1.70 -7.26
N GLY A 178 4.62 2.28 -7.28
CA GLY A 178 5.77 1.79 -6.53
C GLY A 178 5.80 2.31 -5.09
N HIS A 179 6.54 1.64 -4.22
CA HIS A 179 6.77 2.13 -2.87
C HIS A 179 7.46 3.51 -2.87
N ALA A 180 8.34 3.75 -3.84
CA ALA A 180 8.98 5.06 -4.03
C ALA A 180 7.96 6.18 -4.27
N ASP A 181 6.88 5.91 -5.02
CA ASP A 181 5.86 6.92 -5.33
C ASP A 181 5.15 7.42 -4.08
N MET A 182 4.87 6.53 -3.13
CA MET A 182 4.17 6.89 -1.89
C MET A 182 5.09 7.30 -0.73
N ALA A 183 6.38 6.98 -0.80
CA ALA A 183 7.35 7.24 0.27
C ALA A 183 8.70 7.75 -0.26
N PRO A 184 8.73 8.82 -1.08
CA PRO A 184 9.89 9.25 -1.88
C PRO A 184 11.12 9.63 -1.05
N SER A 185 10.94 10.06 0.21
CA SER A 185 12.07 10.39 1.09
C SER A 185 12.69 9.16 1.77
N ARG A 186 12.11 7.97 1.61
CA ARG A 186 12.46 6.78 2.40
C ARG A 186 12.69 5.54 1.54
N LYS A 187 12.08 5.48 0.37
CA LYS A 187 12.01 4.28 -0.48
C LYS A 187 12.36 4.58 -1.93
N ILE A 188 12.95 3.57 -2.57
CA ILE A 188 13.34 3.62 -3.99
C ILE A 188 12.84 2.40 -4.78
N ASP A 189 12.14 1.48 -4.12
CA ASP A 189 11.56 0.28 -4.74
C ASP A 189 10.25 0.61 -5.50
N PRO A 190 9.93 -0.09 -6.61
CA PRO A 190 10.65 -1.22 -7.21
C PRO A 190 11.84 -0.81 -8.10
N GLY A 191 12.26 0.46 -8.14
CA GLY A 191 13.47 0.97 -8.77
C GLY A 191 13.39 1.18 -10.27
N ALA A 192 14.47 1.76 -10.83
CA ALA A 192 14.52 2.20 -12.22
C ALA A 192 14.41 1.06 -13.26
N LYS A 193 14.78 -0.17 -12.88
CA LYS A 193 14.71 -1.34 -13.78
C LYS A 193 13.36 -2.04 -13.77
N PHE A 194 12.41 -1.57 -12.96
CA PHE A 194 11.06 -2.09 -13.02
C PHE A 194 10.36 -1.58 -14.29
N PRO A 195 9.78 -2.48 -15.13
CA PRO A 195 9.41 -2.14 -16.51
C PRO A 195 8.01 -1.51 -16.63
N TRP A 196 7.78 -0.35 -15.96
CA TRP A 196 6.49 0.35 -15.93
C TRP A 196 5.90 0.61 -17.32
N GLN A 197 6.72 1.14 -18.26
CA GLN A 197 6.27 1.44 -19.61
C GLN A 197 5.80 0.18 -20.35
N ARG A 198 6.53 -0.92 -20.16
CA ARG A 198 6.21 -2.21 -20.78
C ARG A 198 4.90 -2.77 -20.20
N LEU A 199 4.73 -2.74 -18.88
CA LEU A 199 3.48 -3.16 -18.23
C LEU A 199 2.28 -2.36 -18.75
N TYR A 200 2.45 -1.06 -18.94
CA TYR A 200 1.41 -0.22 -19.55
C TYR A 200 1.12 -0.60 -21.01
N LYS A 201 2.17 -0.73 -21.87
CA LYS A 201 2.00 -0.96 -23.31
C LYS A 201 1.53 -2.36 -23.66
N GLU A 202 2.06 -3.37 -23.00
CA GLU A 202 1.83 -4.79 -23.34
C GLU A 202 0.66 -5.39 -22.57
N TYR A 203 0.43 -4.93 -21.34
CA TYR A 203 -0.55 -5.54 -20.44
C TYR A 203 -1.67 -4.60 -19.99
N GLY A 204 -1.61 -3.31 -20.37
CA GLY A 204 -2.61 -2.32 -19.97
C GLY A 204 -2.59 -1.99 -18.46
N ILE A 205 -1.44 -2.18 -17.79
CA ILE A 205 -1.28 -2.04 -16.36
C ILE A 205 -0.57 -0.74 -16.01
N GLY A 206 -1.08 -0.05 -14.99
CA GLY A 206 -0.47 1.17 -14.46
C GLY A 206 -0.70 2.39 -15.35
N ALA A 207 -0.13 3.50 -14.92
CA ALA A 207 -0.22 4.77 -15.65
C ALA A 207 1.02 4.99 -16.51
N TRP A 208 0.81 5.59 -17.67
CA TRP A 208 1.89 6.10 -18.51
C TRP A 208 1.39 7.29 -19.34
N TYR A 209 2.29 8.21 -19.65
CA TYR A 209 1.96 9.39 -20.45
C TYR A 209 1.79 9.08 -21.94
N ASN A 210 1.13 9.99 -22.67
CA ASN A 210 1.08 9.98 -24.12
C ASN A 210 2.29 10.76 -24.65
N GLU A 211 3.01 10.20 -25.60
CA GLU A 211 4.20 10.86 -26.19
C GLU A 211 3.83 12.17 -26.89
N PHE A 212 2.70 12.21 -27.56
CA PHE A 212 2.19 13.45 -28.18
C PHE A 212 1.98 14.57 -27.14
N ASP A 213 1.38 14.24 -26.00
CA ASP A 213 1.15 15.23 -24.93
C ASP A 213 2.46 15.65 -24.28
N LYS A 214 3.41 14.69 -24.07
CA LYS A 214 4.75 15.03 -23.58
C LYS A 214 5.44 16.03 -24.53
N GLN A 215 5.44 15.75 -25.84
CA GLN A 215 6.04 16.66 -26.83
C GLN A 215 5.37 18.04 -26.86
N PHE A 216 4.06 18.11 -26.71
CA PHE A 216 3.32 19.38 -26.59
C PHE A 216 3.79 20.21 -25.37
N PHE A 217 4.08 19.55 -24.24
CA PHE A 217 4.57 20.22 -23.03
C PHE A 217 6.09 20.40 -22.98
N MET A 218 6.86 19.91 -23.95
CA MET A 218 8.29 20.22 -24.13
C MET A 218 8.47 21.68 -24.60
N ASN A 219 8.10 22.62 -23.75
CA ASN A 219 8.14 24.06 -24.02
C ASN A 219 9.04 24.75 -22.99
N GLN A 220 10.19 25.22 -23.45
CA GLN A 220 11.21 25.83 -22.60
C GLN A 220 10.73 27.11 -21.91
N ASP A 221 9.99 27.94 -22.63
CA ASP A 221 9.49 29.22 -22.10
C ASP A 221 8.43 28.98 -21.01
N ALA A 222 7.53 28.03 -21.24
CA ALA A 222 6.53 27.63 -20.26
C ALA A 222 7.17 27.02 -19.01
N PHE A 223 8.22 26.19 -19.18
CA PHE A 223 8.97 25.63 -18.06
C PHE A 223 9.73 26.71 -17.27
N ALA A 224 10.40 27.64 -17.95
CA ALA A 224 11.12 28.73 -17.31
C ALA A 224 10.20 29.72 -16.57
N ALA A 225 8.95 29.86 -17.03
CA ALA A 225 7.95 30.71 -16.39
C ALA A 225 7.23 30.05 -15.21
N ALA A 226 7.29 28.72 -15.10
CA ALA A 226 6.60 27.99 -14.04
C ALA A 226 7.24 28.23 -12.68
N THR A 227 6.46 28.62 -11.70
CA THR A 227 6.90 28.84 -10.33
C THR A 227 7.02 27.52 -9.53
N ILE A 228 7.83 27.52 -8.47
CA ILE A 228 7.97 26.36 -7.58
C ILE A 228 6.62 25.89 -7.02
N PRO A 229 5.74 26.78 -6.51
CA PRO A 229 4.42 26.39 -6.03
C PRO A 229 3.56 25.72 -7.12
N GLU A 230 3.56 26.23 -8.35
CA GLU A 230 2.80 25.63 -9.46
C GLU A 230 3.31 24.22 -9.83
N ILE A 231 4.63 24.05 -9.86
CA ILE A 231 5.24 22.73 -10.12
C ILE A 231 4.89 21.73 -9.01
N LYS A 232 5.03 22.15 -7.74
CA LYS A 232 4.64 21.32 -6.60
C LYS A 232 3.16 20.99 -6.61
N GLN A 233 2.30 21.95 -7.00
CA GLN A 233 0.88 21.69 -7.17
C GLN A 233 0.63 20.62 -8.24
N ALA A 234 1.34 20.67 -9.37
CA ALA A 234 1.22 19.66 -10.41
C ALA A 234 1.61 18.25 -9.92
N PHE A 235 2.61 18.11 -9.03
CA PHE A 235 2.93 16.84 -8.38
C PHE A 235 1.79 16.37 -7.44
N ARG A 236 1.20 17.28 -6.66
CA ARG A 236 0.04 16.97 -5.81
C ARG A 236 -1.19 16.56 -6.62
N ASP A 237 -1.46 17.25 -7.72
CA ASP A 237 -2.59 16.94 -8.64
C ASP A 237 -2.44 15.54 -9.23
N TYR A 238 -1.22 15.13 -9.51
CA TYR A 238 -0.96 13.74 -9.92
C TYR A 238 -1.12 12.74 -8.77
N GLY A 239 -0.82 13.11 -7.55
CA GLY A 239 -0.99 12.25 -6.37
C GLY A 239 0.19 12.20 -5.41
N TYR A 240 1.36 12.75 -5.76
CA TYR A 240 2.52 12.75 -4.87
C TYR A 240 2.33 13.65 -3.66
N GLN A 241 2.81 13.20 -2.51
CA GLN A 241 2.94 14.06 -1.34
C GLN A 241 4.24 14.89 -1.48
N ILE A 242 4.09 16.19 -1.67
CA ILE A 242 5.17 17.17 -1.66
C ILE A 242 4.75 18.35 -0.79
N ASN A 243 5.69 18.95 -0.05
CA ASN A 243 5.38 20.09 0.80
C ASN A 243 4.90 21.31 -0.03
N ASP A 244 4.25 22.25 0.61
CA ASP A 244 3.64 23.44 0.00
C ASP A 244 4.50 24.70 0.07
N THR A 245 5.78 24.56 0.48
CA THR A 245 6.71 25.68 0.55
C THR A 245 7.15 26.14 -0.85
N ASP A 246 7.61 27.38 -0.97
CA ASP A 246 8.18 27.95 -2.20
C ASP A 246 9.68 27.64 -2.38
N VAL A 247 10.25 26.77 -1.53
CA VAL A 247 11.64 26.33 -1.58
C VAL A 247 11.75 24.96 -2.25
N TRP A 248 12.67 24.84 -3.22
CA TRP A 248 13.01 23.56 -3.85
C TRP A 248 14.05 22.81 -3.03
N ASP A 249 13.59 22.07 -2.03
CA ASP A 249 14.41 21.40 -1.03
C ASP A 249 14.74 19.93 -1.39
N LYS A 250 15.47 19.24 -0.50
CA LYS A 250 15.79 17.82 -0.67
C LYS A 250 14.53 16.94 -0.73
N ALA A 251 13.47 17.28 0.00
CA ALA A 251 12.22 16.53 -0.05
C ALA A 251 11.57 16.65 -1.43
N SER A 252 11.59 17.84 -2.04
CA SER A 252 11.13 18.07 -3.41
C SER A 252 11.93 17.26 -4.44
N ARG A 253 13.27 17.24 -4.30
CA ARG A 253 14.15 16.43 -5.16
C ARG A 253 13.88 14.92 -5.01
N ASN A 254 13.58 14.45 -3.80
CA ASN A 254 13.21 13.05 -3.57
C ASN A 254 11.91 12.68 -4.31
N VAL A 255 10.92 13.59 -4.35
CA VAL A 255 9.69 13.36 -5.13
C VAL A 255 9.99 13.29 -6.62
N VAL A 256 10.84 14.18 -7.14
CA VAL A 256 11.28 14.13 -8.54
C VAL A 256 11.98 12.82 -8.84
N TYR A 257 12.88 12.38 -7.97
CA TYR A 257 13.58 11.11 -8.16
C TYR A 257 12.60 9.91 -8.19
N ALA A 258 11.68 9.83 -7.25
CA ALA A 258 10.66 8.78 -7.24
C ALA A 258 9.79 8.80 -8.53
N PHE A 259 9.38 9.99 -8.95
CA PHE A 259 8.66 10.18 -10.21
C PHE A 259 9.47 9.71 -11.42
N GLN A 260 10.77 10.03 -11.47
CA GLN A 260 11.66 9.60 -12.55
C GLN A 260 11.89 8.09 -12.52
N LEU A 261 12.02 7.46 -11.35
CA LEU A 261 12.09 5.99 -11.24
C LEU A 261 10.90 5.30 -11.91
N HIS A 262 9.73 5.93 -11.87
CA HIS A 262 8.51 5.41 -12.48
C HIS A 262 8.39 5.78 -13.96
N PHE A 263 8.50 7.09 -14.30
CA PHE A 263 8.09 7.62 -15.60
C PHE A 263 9.23 8.00 -16.54
N ARG A 264 10.48 8.07 -16.03
CA ARG A 264 11.69 8.39 -16.78
C ARG A 264 12.91 7.62 -16.24
N PRO A 265 12.80 6.29 -16.15
CA PRO A 265 13.77 5.48 -15.39
C PRO A 265 15.19 5.49 -15.96
N GLN A 266 15.40 5.81 -17.22
CA GLN A 266 16.72 5.83 -17.85
C GLN A 266 17.62 6.95 -17.32
N GLN A 267 17.04 8.03 -16.73
CA GLN A 267 17.78 9.17 -16.18
C GLN A 267 17.15 9.65 -14.86
N PRO A 268 17.17 8.84 -13.80
CA PRO A 268 16.61 9.23 -12.50
C PRO A 268 17.64 10.04 -11.71
N THR A 269 17.63 11.35 -11.88
CA THR A 269 18.62 12.27 -11.30
C THR A 269 18.14 12.97 -10.04
N GLY A 270 16.82 13.03 -9.80
CA GLY A 270 16.22 13.88 -8.77
C GLY A 270 16.23 15.36 -9.12
N GLU A 271 16.75 15.74 -10.28
CA GLU A 271 16.70 17.12 -10.80
C GLU A 271 15.45 17.30 -11.65
N LEU A 272 14.75 18.40 -11.42
CA LEU A 272 13.62 18.81 -12.24
C LEU A 272 14.14 19.46 -13.52
N ASP A 273 13.99 18.78 -14.63
CA ASP A 273 14.30 19.29 -15.97
C ASP A 273 13.04 19.40 -16.84
N LEU A 274 13.21 19.97 -18.02
CA LEU A 274 12.12 20.20 -18.97
C LEU A 274 11.37 18.91 -19.32
N GLU A 275 12.09 17.79 -19.52
CA GLU A 275 11.44 16.52 -19.86
C GLU A 275 10.61 15.97 -18.68
N THR A 276 11.14 16.02 -17.47
CA THR A 276 10.39 15.61 -16.26
C THR A 276 9.14 16.47 -16.07
N TYR A 277 9.26 17.79 -16.26
CA TYR A 277 8.10 18.69 -16.21
C TYR A 277 7.06 18.37 -17.29
N ALA A 278 7.50 18.16 -18.53
CA ALA A 278 6.60 17.81 -19.64
C ALA A 278 5.88 16.48 -19.42
N ILE A 279 6.56 15.47 -18.90
CA ILE A 279 5.95 14.19 -18.51
C ILE A 279 4.90 14.38 -17.43
N LEU A 280 5.20 15.16 -16.38
CA LEU A 280 4.25 15.47 -15.30
C LEU A 280 2.99 16.16 -15.82
N LYS A 281 3.15 17.15 -16.71
CA LYS A 281 2.02 17.85 -17.35
C LYS A 281 1.19 16.93 -18.24
N ALA A 282 1.83 16.04 -18.99
CA ALA A 282 1.16 15.04 -19.84
C ALA A 282 0.37 14.02 -19.01
N LEU A 283 0.92 13.57 -17.88
CA LEU A 283 0.22 12.69 -16.94
C LEU A 283 -0.97 13.38 -16.30
N ASN A 284 -0.81 14.63 -15.85
CA ASN A 284 -1.92 15.40 -15.30
C ASN A 284 -3.03 15.61 -16.33
N LYS A 285 -2.70 15.98 -17.57
CA LYS A 285 -3.71 16.08 -18.64
C LYS A 285 -4.49 14.78 -18.83
N LYS A 286 -3.82 13.64 -18.72
CA LYS A 286 -4.43 12.33 -18.94
C LYS A 286 -5.22 11.81 -17.76
N TYR A 287 -4.76 12.03 -16.53
CA TYR A 287 -5.28 11.36 -15.32
C TYR A 287 -5.88 12.33 -14.28
N ALA A 288 -5.57 13.63 -14.29
CA ALA A 288 -6.16 14.56 -13.34
C ALA A 288 -7.68 14.62 -13.46
N GLY A 289 -8.36 14.52 -12.33
CA GLY A 289 -9.83 14.54 -12.28
C GLY A 289 -10.51 13.25 -12.74
N ARG A 290 -9.77 12.18 -13.02
CA ARG A 290 -10.32 10.85 -13.36
C ARG A 290 -10.28 9.86 -12.20
N ASP A 291 -9.69 10.24 -11.10
CA ASP A 291 -9.72 9.42 -9.92
C ASP A 291 -10.82 9.89 -9.00
N ASP A 292 -11.60 8.94 -8.55
CA ASP A 292 -11.84 8.88 -7.16
C ASP A 292 -13.20 9.13 -6.60
N PHE A 293 -14.21 9.18 -7.36
CA PHE A 293 -15.54 9.11 -6.77
C PHE A 293 -16.36 7.98 -7.40
N TYR A 294 -16.01 6.75 -7.02
CA TYR A 294 -16.91 5.61 -7.13
C TYR A 294 -17.03 4.92 -5.78
#